data_1604bf4784fba51b3ccf0703b341f980
#
_entry.id   1604bf4784fba51b3ccf0703b341f980
#
_cell.length_a   1.000
_cell.length_b   1.000
_cell.length_c   1.000
_cell.angle_alpha   90.00
_cell.angle_beta   90.00
_cell.angle_gamma   90.00
#
_symmetry.space_group_name_H-M   'P 1'
#
loop_
_entity.id
_entity.type
_entity.pdbx_description
1 polymer ?
#
loop_
_entity_poly.entity_id
_entity_poly.type
_entity_poly.pdbx_seq_one_letter_code
_entity_poly.pdbx_strand_id
1 'polypeptide(L)'
;MAVTGFAAENAAQEATDKTLAGLEPNKSSAAAEVKRADKDVFKEDDFLVSENKPAPIATVSDVETKGIEAPTVNAETIQPDGVASKLSSGTLAEKGSKALKKSEISSELSPAGLQKRWKKLFSKEIDADSIAYTVKPGDSLYVLARKNHTTVDFIKKINGLKSDNLYPRMKLKIHTAPFSIKIDKSKNVLILYSNGEAVKKYSVATGKKNCTPEGEFKITDKLISPTWFKTGAILPPGSPENALGTRWMGFDKPSYGIHGTIEPKSIGTQASEGCIRMLNEEVEELYSLVPVGTKVTIQG
;
A
#
# COMPACT_ATOMS: atom_id res chain seq x y z
N MET A 1 -24.12 67.67 -0.81
CA MET A 1 -24.37 67.62 0.67
C MET A 1 -23.54 66.50 1.18
N ALA A 2 -22.44 66.85 1.70
CA ALA A 2 -22.03 66.87 3.11
C ALA A 2 -21.72 65.45 3.57
N VAL A 3 -20.49 64.98 3.66
CA VAL A 3 -19.35 65.29 4.58
C VAL A 3 -19.56 64.69 5.96
N THR A 4 -18.51 64.08 6.36
CA THR A 4 -17.92 63.85 7.69
C THR A 4 -18.03 62.39 8.16
N GLY A 5 -17.01 61.76 8.68
CA GLY A 5 -15.73 62.11 9.24
C GLY A 5 -15.13 60.88 9.88
N PHE A 6 -13.86 60.70 9.76
CA PHE A 6 -12.79 60.85 10.76
C PHE A 6 -12.83 59.84 11.93
N ALA A 7 -11.89 58.90 11.95
CA ALA A 7 -10.65 58.91 12.73
C ALA A 7 -10.82 58.69 14.23
N ALA A 8 -10.17 57.70 14.72
CA ALA A 8 -9.47 57.60 16.02
C ALA A 8 -8.96 56.18 16.14
N GLU A 9 -7.84 55.83 16.55
CA GLU A 9 -6.60 56.48 16.95
C GLU A 9 -5.68 55.35 17.41
N ASN A 10 -4.47 55.48 16.98
CA ASN A 10 -3.31 54.84 17.61
C ASN A 10 -3.23 55.30 19.08
N ALA A 11 -3.10 54.37 19.99
CA ALA A 11 -2.29 54.58 21.21
C ALA A 11 -2.28 53.28 22.03
N ALA A 12 -1.15 52.63 22.10
CA ALA A 12 -0.50 52.15 23.31
C ALA A 12 0.68 51.24 22.91
N GLN A 13 1.69 51.89 22.45
CA GLN A 13 3.06 51.41 22.51
C GLN A 13 3.73 52.30 23.55
N GLU A 14 4.31 51.65 24.55
CA GLU A 14 5.30 52.12 25.52
C GLU A 14 4.93 51.82 26.98
N ALA A 15 5.86 51.20 27.55
CA ALA A 15 6.20 50.93 28.95
C ALA A 15 6.07 49.44 29.30
N THR A 16 7.09 48.66 29.59
CA THR A 16 8.29 49.04 30.35
C THR A 16 9.42 48.06 30.10
N ASP A 17 10.48 48.61 29.61
CA ASP A 17 11.82 48.07 29.78
C ASP A 17 12.29 48.51 31.20
N LYS A 18 12.59 47.56 32.07
CA LYS A 18 13.53 47.60 33.17
C LYS A 18 13.23 46.54 34.22
N THR A 19 13.93 45.44 34.23
CA THR A 19 14.78 45.11 35.38
C THR A 19 15.63 43.92 35.02
N LEU A 20 16.79 44.29 34.84
CA LEU A 20 17.99 43.54 34.61
C LEU A 20 18.52 42.93 35.86
N ALA A 21 19.28 41.89 35.60
CA ALA A 21 20.51 41.55 36.32
C ALA A 21 20.41 40.45 37.41
N GLY A 22 21.09 39.41 37.08
CA GLY A 22 21.92 38.75 38.06
C GLY A 22 21.42 37.44 38.62
N LEU A 23 21.81 36.32 37.99
CA LEU A 23 22.22 35.15 38.77
C LEU A 23 23.03 34.21 37.84
N GLU A 24 24.31 34.23 38.08
CA GLU A 24 25.33 33.33 37.54
C GLU A 24 25.10 31.88 37.99
N PRO A 25 25.68 30.87 37.29
CA PRO A 25 25.33 29.45 37.47
C PRO A 25 26.09 28.85 38.66
N ASN A 26 25.34 28.17 39.49
CA ASN A 26 25.92 27.38 40.60
C ASN A 26 26.38 26.00 40.08
N LYS A 27 27.70 25.81 39.99
CA LYS A 27 28.39 24.55 39.91
C LYS A 27 28.36 23.89 41.29
N SER A 28 27.70 22.78 41.42
CA SER A 28 27.95 21.85 42.53
C SER A 28 27.69 20.41 42.05
N SER A 29 28.79 19.74 41.90
CA SER A 29 29.11 18.34 42.00
C SER A 29 28.17 17.50 42.85
N ALA A 30 27.71 16.39 42.29
CA ALA A 30 27.57 15.15 43.01
C ALA A 30 27.74 13.95 42.03
N ALA A 31 28.95 13.45 42.01
CA ALA A 31 29.25 12.11 41.50
C ALA A 31 28.62 11.12 42.49
N ALA A 32 27.70 10.29 42.01
CA ALA A 32 27.28 9.12 42.69
C ALA A 32 27.52 7.91 41.81
N GLU A 33 28.44 7.15 42.26
CA GLU A 33 28.92 5.81 41.93
C GLU A 33 27.76 4.84 41.76
N VAL A 34 27.56 4.28 40.56
CA VAL A 34 26.76 3.08 40.36
C VAL A 34 27.70 1.96 39.91
N LYS A 35 27.79 0.99 40.81
CA LYS A 35 28.59 -0.23 40.74
C LYS A 35 28.29 -1.02 39.47
N ARG A 36 29.37 -1.51 38.87
CA ARG A 36 29.39 -2.55 37.84
C ARG A 36 28.72 -3.80 38.36
N ALA A 37 27.77 -4.32 37.62
CA ALA A 37 27.35 -5.72 37.69
C ALA A 37 27.36 -6.28 36.27
N ASP A 38 28.22 -7.23 36.14
CA ASP A 38 28.32 -8.39 35.26
C ASP A 38 27.95 -8.30 33.78
N LYS A 39 29.04 -8.52 33.03
CA LYS A 39 29.07 -8.98 31.66
C LYS A 39 28.51 -10.41 31.62
N ASP A 40 27.38 -10.59 31.00
CA ASP A 40 27.02 -11.87 30.40
C ASP A 40 26.96 -11.72 28.88
N VAL A 41 27.84 -12.44 28.30
CA VAL A 41 28.20 -12.78 26.96
C VAL A 41 26.95 -13.14 26.15
N PHE A 42 26.52 -12.24 25.26
CA PHE A 42 25.78 -12.65 24.07
C PHE A 42 26.78 -12.85 22.94
N LYS A 43 26.97 -14.10 22.54
CA LYS A 43 27.73 -14.47 21.36
C LYS A 43 26.97 -13.95 20.13
N GLU A 44 27.61 -13.06 19.39
CA GLU A 44 27.33 -12.78 17.98
C GLU A 44 27.69 -14.00 17.16
N ASP A 45 26.73 -14.88 16.89
CA ASP A 45 26.77 -15.85 15.80
C ASP A 45 25.34 -16.38 15.66
N ASP A 46 24.64 -15.87 14.64
CA ASP A 46 23.53 -16.43 13.88
C ASP A 46 22.58 -15.35 13.36
N PHE A 47 23.12 -14.34 12.68
CA PHE A 47 22.30 -13.49 11.81
C PHE A 47 22.94 -13.43 10.42
N LEU A 48 22.75 -14.50 9.64
CA LEU A 48 23.04 -14.47 8.22
C LEU A 48 21.99 -13.56 7.55
N VAL A 49 22.30 -12.29 7.46
CA VAL A 49 21.67 -11.38 6.52
C VAL A 49 22.20 -11.76 5.15
N SER A 50 21.37 -12.43 4.37
CA SER A 50 21.61 -12.63 2.93
C SER A 50 21.61 -11.25 2.26
N GLU A 51 22.80 -10.70 2.05
CA GLU A 51 23.01 -9.57 1.14
C GLU A 51 22.74 -10.05 -0.30
N ASN A 52 21.57 -9.75 -0.81
CA ASN A 52 21.29 -9.82 -2.24
C ASN A 52 22.03 -8.68 -2.95
N LYS A 53 23.31 -8.93 -3.23
CA LYS A 53 24.10 -8.13 -4.15
C LYS A 53 23.58 -8.39 -5.57
N PRO A 54 23.17 -7.37 -6.34
CA PRO A 54 22.79 -7.59 -7.72
C PRO A 54 24.00 -8.08 -8.52
N ALA A 55 23.81 -9.15 -9.28
CA ALA A 55 24.82 -9.70 -10.17
C ALA A 55 25.22 -8.65 -11.22
N PRO A 56 26.52 -8.57 -11.59
CA PRO A 56 26.98 -7.63 -12.62
C PRO A 56 26.41 -8.03 -13.98
N ILE A 57 25.90 -7.03 -14.69
CA ILE A 57 25.43 -7.14 -16.09
C ILE A 57 26.65 -7.47 -16.93
N ALA A 58 26.70 -8.67 -17.51
CA ALA A 58 27.70 -9.05 -18.49
C ALA A 58 27.53 -8.23 -19.76
N THR A 59 28.56 -7.52 -20.16
CA THR A 59 28.70 -6.87 -21.44
C THR A 59 28.80 -7.95 -22.52
N VAL A 60 27.87 -7.92 -23.46
CA VAL A 60 27.91 -8.78 -24.64
C VAL A 60 28.91 -8.19 -25.63
N SER A 61 30.04 -8.83 -25.80
CA SER A 61 30.89 -8.72 -26.98
C SER A 61 31.17 -10.11 -27.51
N ASP A 62 30.85 -10.32 -28.79
CA ASP A 62 31.35 -11.36 -29.68
C ASP A 62 30.97 -12.82 -29.39
N VAL A 63 29.91 -13.29 -30.03
CA VAL A 63 29.75 -14.70 -30.39
C VAL A 63 29.47 -14.82 -31.87
N GLU A 64 30.45 -15.45 -32.56
CA GLU A 64 30.40 -15.81 -33.98
C GLU A 64 29.23 -16.70 -34.31
N THR A 65 28.62 -16.40 -35.46
CA THR A 65 27.62 -17.22 -36.15
C THR A 65 28.22 -18.51 -36.67
N LYS A 66 27.82 -19.66 -36.12
CA LYS A 66 27.87 -20.96 -36.80
C LYS A 66 26.46 -21.47 -37.01
N GLY A 67 26.10 -21.67 -38.29
CA GLY A 67 24.82 -22.13 -38.75
C GLY A 67 24.45 -23.51 -38.20
N ILE A 68 23.18 -23.64 -37.85
CA ILE A 68 22.51 -24.92 -37.64
C ILE A 68 21.24 -24.89 -38.47
N GLU A 69 21.18 -25.79 -39.46
CA GLU A 69 20.07 -25.98 -40.35
C GLU A 69 18.82 -26.48 -39.59
N ALA A 70 17.67 -25.97 -40.00
CA ALA A 70 16.36 -26.42 -39.51
C ALA A 70 15.95 -27.73 -40.20
N PRO A 71 15.37 -28.72 -39.51
CA PRO A 71 14.75 -29.85 -40.15
C PRO A 71 13.33 -29.46 -40.62
N THR A 72 13.10 -29.61 -41.92
CA THR A 72 11.83 -29.62 -42.59
C THR A 72 11.02 -30.84 -42.20
N VAL A 73 9.82 -30.67 -41.71
CA VAL A 73 8.83 -31.72 -41.54
C VAL A 73 7.66 -31.51 -42.48
N ASN A 74 7.41 -32.51 -43.29
CA ASN A 74 6.40 -32.58 -44.34
C ASN A 74 4.97 -32.47 -43.76
N ALA A 75 4.15 -31.70 -44.46
CA ALA A 75 2.70 -31.72 -44.31
C ALA A 75 2.13 -32.96 -45.01
N GLU A 76 1.50 -33.85 -44.27
CA GLU A 76 0.59 -34.83 -44.82
C GLU A 76 -0.87 -34.46 -44.54
N THR A 77 -1.56 -34.30 -45.62
CA THR A 77 -3.01 -34.08 -45.77
C THR A 77 -3.77 -35.32 -45.38
N ILE A 78 -4.69 -35.22 -44.43
CA ILE A 78 -5.74 -36.24 -44.22
C ILE A 78 -7.10 -35.52 -44.29
N GLN A 79 -7.87 -35.91 -45.30
CA GLN A 79 -9.27 -35.52 -45.49
C GLN A 79 -10.25 -36.45 -44.74
N PRO A 80 -11.50 -36.01 -44.48
CA PRO A 80 -12.38 -36.58 -43.48
C PRO A 80 -13.32 -37.63 -44.03
N ASP A 81 -13.54 -38.72 -43.31
CA ASP A 81 -14.68 -39.58 -43.56
C ASP A 81 -15.72 -39.45 -42.45
N GLY A 82 -16.95 -39.20 -42.88
CA GLY A 82 -18.10 -38.98 -42.03
C GLY A 82 -18.66 -40.23 -41.39
N VAL A 83 -19.09 -40.09 -40.17
CA VAL A 83 -20.17 -40.94 -39.62
C VAL A 83 -21.08 -40.06 -38.77
N ALA A 84 -22.29 -39.89 -39.26
CA ALA A 84 -23.40 -39.33 -38.50
C ALA A 84 -23.94 -40.37 -37.51
N SER A 85 -24.01 -40.06 -36.24
CA SER A 85 -24.96 -40.71 -35.34
C SER A 85 -25.58 -39.72 -34.37
N LYS A 86 -26.89 -39.64 -34.45
CA LYS A 86 -27.82 -38.96 -33.56
C LYS A 86 -27.60 -39.40 -32.12
N LEU A 87 -27.52 -38.46 -31.19
CA LEU A 87 -27.99 -38.66 -29.80
C LEU A 87 -28.48 -37.34 -29.18
N SER A 88 -29.69 -37.45 -28.79
CA SER A 88 -30.64 -36.65 -28.04
C SER A 88 -30.11 -35.51 -27.14
N SER A 89 -30.88 -34.42 -27.24
CA SER A 89 -31.02 -33.30 -26.33
C SER A 89 -31.07 -33.71 -24.86
N GLY A 90 -30.03 -33.36 -24.12
CA GLY A 90 -30.01 -33.28 -22.66
C GLY A 90 -29.75 -31.85 -22.27
N THR A 91 -30.78 -31.13 -21.83
CA THR A 91 -30.75 -29.79 -21.31
C THR A 91 -29.96 -29.77 -20.00
N LEU A 92 -28.67 -29.43 -20.05
CA LEU A 92 -27.92 -29.06 -18.86
C LEU A 92 -28.14 -27.57 -18.59
N ALA A 93 -28.90 -27.31 -17.52
CA ALA A 93 -29.16 -25.99 -16.99
C ALA A 93 -27.84 -25.24 -16.76
N GLU A 94 -27.57 -24.20 -17.55
CA GLU A 94 -26.67 -23.12 -17.25
C GLU A 94 -27.09 -22.51 -15.92
N LYS A 95 -26.36 -22.80 -14.84
CA LYS A 95 -26.40 -22.01 -13.63
C LYS A 95 -25.81 -20.64 -13.98
N GLY A 96 -26.69 -19.69 -14.26
CA GLY A 96 -26.39 -18.35 -14.65
C GLY A 96 -25.38 -17.69 -13.72
N SER A 97 -24.32 -17.18 -14.31
CA SER A 97 -23.54 -16.10 -13.74
C SER A 97 -24.50 -14.93 -13.52
N LYS A 98 -24.82 -14.67 -12.25
CA LYS A 98 -25.66 -13.57 -11.83
C LYS A 98 -24.97 -12.28 -12.23
N ALA A 99 -25.28 -11.72 -13.38
CA ALA A 99 -24.91 -10.38 -13.77
C ALA A 99 -25.52 -9.44 -12.72
N LEU A 100 -24.71 -8.95 -11.81
CA LEU A 100 -25.10 -7.96 -10.80
C LEU A 100 -25.70 -6.77 -11.55
N LYS A 101 -26.96 -6.48 -11.27
CA LYS A 101 -27.68 -5.39 -11.92
C LYS A 101 -26.95 -4.07 -11.64
N LYS A 102 -26.80 -3.21 -12.65
CA LYS A 102 -26.13 -1.90 -12.58
C LYS A 102 -26.62 -1.02 -11.41
N SER A 103 -27.86 -1.24 -10.95
CA SER A 103 -28.46 -0.58 -9.78
C SER A 103 -27.87 -1.04 -8.43
N GLU A 104 -27.46 -2.30 -8.29
CA GLU A 104 -26.85 -2.84 -7.05
C GLU A 104 -25.42 -2.33 -6.87
N ILE A 105 -24.65 -2.22 -7.97
CA ILE A 105 -23.31 -1.62 -7.95
C ILE A 105 -23.34 -0.15 -7.56
N SER A 106 -24.37 0.59 -8.00
CA SER A 106 -24.54 2.02 -7.65
C SER A 106 -24.82 2.22 -6.16
N SER A 107 -25.59 1.32 -5.53
CA SER A 107 -25.88 1.39 -4.09
C SER A 107 -24.70 0.97 -3.23
N GLU A 108 -23.88 0.02 -3.69
CA GLU A 108 -22.68 -0.46 -3.00
C GLU A 108 -21.65 0.64 -2.81
N LEU A 109 -21.47 1.52 -3.80
CA LEU A 109 -20.48 2.61 -3.78
C LEU A 109 -21.07 3.93 -3.25
N SER A 110 -22.25 3.92 -2.65
CA SER A 110 -22.81 5.13 -2.06
C SER A 110 -21.90 5.67 -0.93
N PRO A 111 -21.70 7.00 -0.82
CA PRO A 111 -20.85 7.59 0.21
C PRO A 111 -21.22 7.14 1.63
N ALA A 112 -22.52 7.09 1.94
CA ALA A 112 -23.01 6.65 3.24
C ALA A 112 -22.72 5.16 3.50
N GLY A 113 -22.88 4.29 2.48
CA GLY A 113 -22.57 2.87 2.57
C GLY A 113 -21.09 2.61 2.79
N LEU A 114 -20.22 3.29 2.04
CA LEU A 114 -18.76 3.21 2.22
C LEU A 114 -18.35 3.68 3.62
N GLN A 115 -18.89 4.82 4.08
CA GLN A 115 -18.58 5.35 5.41
C GLN A 115 -19.01 4.39 6.53
N LYS A 116 -20.17 3.75 6.40
CA LYS A 116 -20.67 2.76 7.37
C LYS A 116 -19.71 1.55 7.44
N ARG A 117 -19.32 0.97 6.29
CA ARG A 117 -18.41 -0.17 6.21
C ARG A 117 -17.02 0.21 6.69
N TRP A 118 -16.52 1.39 6.34
CA TRP A 118 -15.26 1.92 6.86
C TRP A 118 -15.24 2.02 8.38
N LYS A 119 -16.28 2.59 8.99
CA LYS A 119 -16.42 2.67 10.46
C LYS A 119 -16.47 1.28 11.09
N LYS A 120 -17.20 0.33 10.47
CA LYS A 120 -17.28 -1.06 10.93
C LYS A 120 -15.88 -1.72 10.92
N LEU A 121 -15.09 -1.51 9.87
CA LEU A 121 -13.74 -2.07 9.73
C LEU A 121 -12.84 -1.69 10.93
N PHE A 122 -12.95 -0.45 11.43
CA PHE A 122 -12.18 0.05 12.57
C PHE A 122 -12.91 -0.08 13.92
N SER A 123 -14.08 -0.68 13.96
CA SER A 123 -14.78 -0.94 15.22
C SER A 123 -14.02 -1.98 16.05
N LYS A 124 -14.12 -1.89 17.37
CA LYS A 124 -13.54 -2.89 18.28
C LYS A 124 -14.40 -4.15 18.43
N GLU A 125 -15.60 -4.14 17.87
CA GLU A 125 -16.51 -5.28 17.92
C GLU A 125 -15.99 -6.42 17.06
N ILE A 126 -16.07 -7.64 17.56
CA ILE A 126 -15.73 -8.84 16.81
C ILE A 126 -16.90 -9.15 15.88
N ASP A 127 -16.61 -9.38 14.61
CA ASP A 127 -17.56 -9.70 13.56
C ASP A 127 -17.10 -10.92 12.74
N ALA A 128 -17.84 -11.25 11.69
CA ALA A 128 -17.51 -12.40 10.84
C ALA A 128 -16.15 -12.28 10.12
N ASP A 129 -15.65 -11.04 9.97
CA ASP A 129 -14.40 -10.71 9.26
C ASP A 129 -13.20 -10.63 10.21
N SER A 130 -13.38 -10.97 11.50
CA SER A 130 -12.36 -10.79 12.52
C SER A 130 -12.43 -11.86 13.62
N ILE A 131 -11.31 -12.04 14.32
CA ILE A 131 -11.21 -12.93 15.48
C ILE A 131 -10.81 -12.16 16.73
N ALA A 132 -11.27 -12.66 17.89
CA ALA A 132 -10.74 -12.28 19.19
C ALA A 132 -9.53 -13.15 19.50
N TYR A 133 -8.37 -12.52 19.66
CA TYR A 133 -7.13 -13.21 19.97
C TYR A 133 -6.61 -12.83 21.36
N THR A 134 -6.22 -13.82 22.16
CA THR A 134 -5.56 -13.58 23.45
C THR A 134 -4.06 -13.80 23.27
N VAL A 135 -3.28 -12.77 23.52
CA VAL A 135 -1.81 -12.76 23.37
C VAL A 135 -1.18 -13.78 24.32
N LYS A 136 -0.31 -14.62 23.77
CA LYS A 136 0.47 -15.64 24.48
C LYS A 136 1.89 -15.16 24.72
N PRO A 137 2.62 -15.73 25.69
CA PRO A 137 4.06 -15.49 25.82
C PRO A 137 4.80 -15.80 24.51
N GLY A 138 5.69 -14.88 24.06
CA GLY A 138 6.45 -15.03 22.81
C GLY A 138 5.74 -14.55 21.55
N ASP A 139 4.48 -14.11 21.62
CA ASP A 139 3.81 -13.50 20.46
C ASP A 139 4.40 -12.14 20.12
N SER A 140 4.44 -11.84 18.82
CA SER A 140 4.73 -10.51 18.29
C SER A 140 3.67 -10.08 17.27
N LEU A 141 3.46 -8.76 17.12
CA LEU A 141 2.54 -8.23 16.12
C LEU A 141 2.90 -8.69 14.71
N TYR A 142 4.19 -8.81 14.40
CA TYR A 142 4.67 -9.27 13.11
C TYR A 142 4.22 -10.71 12.81
N VAL A 143 4.42 -11.63 13.78
CA VAL A 143 4.01 -13.03 13.62
C VAL A 143 2.49 -13.14 13.51
N LEU A 144 1.75 -12.40 14.34
CA LEU A 144 0.29 -12.39 14.29
C LEU A 144 -0.23 -11.82 12.96
N ALA A 145 0.37 -10.74 12.45
CA ALA A 145 0.01 -10.15 11.18
C ALA A 145 0.23 -11.13 10.01
N ARG A 146 1.40 -11.75 9.94
CA ARG A 146 1.70 -12.75 8.91
C ARG A 146 0.76 -13.94 8.93
N LYS A 147 0.51 -14.50 10.12
CA LYS A 147 -0.36 -15.68 10.30
C LYS A 147 -1.81 -15.41 9.88
N ASN A 148 -2.27 -14.18 10.03
CA ASN A 148 -3.64 -13.80 9.75
C ASN A 148 -3.79 -12.98 8.44
N HIS A 149 -2.76 -12.94 7.57
CA HIS A 149 -2.78 -12.24 6.29
C HIS A 149 -3.24 -10.78 6.40
N THR A 150 -2.74 -10.09 7.44
CA THR A 150 -3.02 -8.67 7.71
C THR A 150 -1.72 -7.90 7.92
N THR A 151 -1.78 -6.65 8.36
CA THR A 151 -0.59 -5.83 8.64
C THR A 151 -0.44 -5.52 10.13
N VAL A 152 0.79 -5.27 10.58
CA VAL A 152 1.07 -4.78 11.94
C VAL A 152 0.33 -3.48 12.20
N ASP A 153 0.40 -2.54 11.24
CA ASP A 153 -0.24 -1.24 11.36
C ASP A 153 -1.76 -1.35 11.50
N PHE A 154 -2.37 -2.28 10.76
CA PHE A 154 -3.81 -2.46 10.87
C PHE A 154 -4.22 -3.08 12.21
N ILE A 155 -3.49 -4.10 12.70
CA ILE A 155 -3.72 -4.63 14.05
C ILE A 155 -3.60 -3.52 15.10
N LYS A 156 -2.58 -2.67 15.00
CA LYS A 156 -2.40 -1.52 15.92
C LYS A 156 -3.57 -0.57 15.85
N LYS A 157 -3.98 -0.17 14.64
CA LYS A 157 -5.07 0.81 14.43
C LYS A 157 -6.39 0.35 15.02
N ILE A 158 -6.83 -0.89 14.73
CA ILE A 158 -8.12 -1.39 15.21
C ILE A 158 -8.16 -1.64 16.71
N ASN A 159 -7.00 -1.86 17.35
CA ASN A 159 -6.88 -2.07 18.79
C ASN A 159 -6.47 -0.81 19.57
N GLY A 160 -6.13 0.28 18.87
CA GLY A 160 -5.66 1.51 19.50
C GLY A 160 -4.29 1.38 20.17
N LEU A 161 -3.42 0.48 19.65
CA LEU A 161 -2.07 0.28 20.18
C LEU A 161 -1.13 1.39 19.74
N LYS A 162 -0.41 2.00 20.67
CA LYS A 162 0.57 3.06 20.39
C LYS A 162 1.98 2.54 20.13
N SER A 163 2.28 1.29 20.53
CA SER A 163 3.58 0.63 20.35
C SER A 163 3.39 -0.80 19.85
N ASP A 164 4.49 -1.46 19.53
CA ASP A 164 4.49 -2.86 19.08
C ASP A 164 4.55 -3.85 20.25
N ASN A 165 4.66 -3.34 21.49
CA ASN A 165 4.76 -4.17 22.68
C ASN A 165 3.44 -4.90 22.96
N LEU A 166 3.54 -6.21 23.07
CA LEU A 166 2.46 -7.07 23.48
C LEU A 166 2.72 -7.62 24.87
N TYR A 167 1.68 -7.71 25.67
CA TYR A 167 1.74 -8.34 26.98
C TYR A 167 0.87 -9.59 26.99
N PRO A 168 1.30 -10.70 27.65
CA PRO A 168 0.47 -11.89 27.77
C PRO A 168 -0.91 -11.57 28.36
N ARG A 169 -1.93 -12.24 27.85
CA ARG A 169 -3.35 -12.06 28.19
C ARG A 169 -4.01 -10.78 27.61
N MET A 170 -3.30 -9.92 26.87
CA MET A 170 -3.97 -8.86 26.11
C MET A 170 -4.98 -9.47 25.13
N LYS A 171 -6.14 -8.85 25.02
CA LYS A 171 -7.15 -9.23 24.02
C LYS A 171 -7.03 -8.31 22.80
N LEU A 172 -6.88 -8.90 21.63
CA LEU A 172 -6.77 -8.20 20.37
C LEU A 172 -7.91 -8.61 19.44
N LYS A 173 -8.47 -7.66 18.73
CA LYS A 173 -9.20 -7.92 17.49
C LYS A 173 -8.19 -8.08 16.37
N ILE A 174 -8.27 -9.14 15.59
CA ILE A 174 -7.47 -9.34 14.38
C ILE A 174 -8.42 -9.52 13.22
N HIS A 175 -8.31 -8.64 12.22
CA HIS A 175 -9.06 -8.77 10.98
C HIS A 175 -8.43 -9.87 10.14
N THR A 176 -9.25 -10.82 9.66
CA THR A 176 -8.81 -12.01 8.93
C THR A 176 -9.39 -12.10 7.52
N ALA A 177 -10.39 -11.27 7.22
CA ALA A 177 -10.97 -11.26 5.88
C ALA A 177 -9.99 -10.68 4.85
N PRO A 178 -9.95 -11.23 3.62
CA PRO A 178 -9.01 -10.80 2.61
C PRO A 178 -9.36 -9.40 2.08
N PHE A 179 -8.32 -8.58 1.90
CA PHE A 179 -8.42 -7.35 1.12
C PHE A 179 -8.22 -7.63 -0.36
N SER A 180 -8.87 -6.83 -1.19
CA SER A 180 -8.59 -6.75 -2.62
C SER A 180 -8.78 -5.32 -3.13
N ILE A 181 -8.13 -5.01 -4.24
CA ILE A 181 -8.14 -3.68 -4.86
C ILE A 181 -8.70 -3.82 -6.27
N LYS A 182 -9.61 -2.94 -6.65
CA LYS A 182 -10.05 -2.77 -8.05
C LYS A 182 -9.74 -1.36 -8.51
N ILE A 183 -9.15 -1.22 -9.69
CA ILE A 183 -8.80 0.06 -10.30
C ILE A 183 -9.55 0.17 -11.62
N ASP A 184 -10.34 1.23 -11.75
CA ASP A 184 -11.02 1.62 -12.97
C ASP A 184 -10.24 2.80 -13.58
N LYS A 185 -9.45 2.52 -14.62
CA LYS A 185 -8.61 3.56 -15.27
C LYS A 185 -9.45 4.55 -16.05
N SER A 186 -10.62 4.17 -16.56
CA SER A 186 -11.50 5.08 -17.29
C SER A 186 -12.09 6.17 -16.38
N LYS A 187 -12.20 5.87 -15.07
CA LYS A 187 -12.69 6.79 -14.05
C LYS A 187 -11.62 7.36 -13.14
N ASN A 188 -10.37 6.91 -13.28
CA ASN A 188 -9.27 7.23 -12.38
C ASN A 188 -9.62 6.99 -10.91
N VAL A 189 -10.12 5.79 -10.61
CA VAL A 189 -10.62 5.42 -9.27
C VAL A 189 -10.01 4.09 -8.84
N LEU A 190 -9.59 4.04 -7.58
CA LEU A 190 -9.21 2.85 -6.85
C LEU A 190 -10.25 2.55 -5.78
N ILE A 191 -10.72 1.31 -5.69
CA ILE A 191 -11.67 0.86 -4.68
C ILE A 191 -11.02 -0.26 -3.88
N LEU A 192 -10.97 -0.08 -2.57
CA LEU A 192 -10.55 -1.10 -1.61
C LEU A 192 -11.76 -1.92 -1.20
N TYR A 193 -11.62 -3.23 -1.26
CA TYR A 193 -12.60 -4.21 -0.79
C TYR A 193 -12.06 -4.98 0.42
N SER A 194 -12.96 -5.33 1.33
CA SER A 194 -12.73 -6.30 2.38
C SER A 194 -13.82 -7.38 2.27
N ASN A 195 -13.43 -8.64 2.17
CA ASN A 195 -14.36 -9.77 1.99
C ASN A 195 -15.37 -9.58 0.82
N GLY A 196 -14.93 -8.95 -0.27
CA GLY A 196 -15.76 -8.67 -1.43
C GLY A 196 -16.68 -7.45 -1.31
N GLU A 197 -16.78 -6.81 -0.14
CA GLU A 197 -17.53 -5.56 0.06
C GLU A 197 -16.63 -4.33 -0.12
N ALA A 198 -17.08 -3.32 -0.88
CA ALA A 198 -16.34 -2.07 -1.04
C ALA A 198 -16.32 -1.30 0.29
N VAL A 199 -15.12 -0.97 0.79
CA VAL A 199 -14.95 -0.27 2.07
C VAL A 199 -14.43 1.15 1.92
N LYS A 200 -13.66 1.42 0.86
CA LYS A 200 -13.12 2.78 0.60
C LYS A 200 -12.94 3.00 -0.90
N LYS A 201 -13.12 4.22 -1.32
CA LYS A 201 -12.87 4.69 -2.70
C LYS A 201 -11.89 5.84 -2.65
N TYR A 202 -10.89 5.80 -3.55
CA TYR A 202 -9.86 6.83 -3.72
C TYR A 202 -9.84 7.32 -5.15
N SER A 203 -9.56 8.61 -5.34
CA SER A 203 -9.19 9.15 -6.64
C SER A 203 -7.71 8.89 -6.90
N VAL A 204 -7.36 8.47 -8.09
CA VAL A 204 -5.98 8.11 -8.45
C VAL A 204 -5.58 8.75 -9.77
N ALA A 205 -4.27 8.84 -10.06
CA ALA A 205 -3.83 9.08 -11.42
C ALA A 205 -3.39 7.76 -12.05
N THR A 206 -3.68 7.60 -13.34
CA THR A 206 -3.31 6.43 -14.14
C THR A 206 -2.40 6.82 -15.29
N GLY A 207 -1.98 5.87 -16.11
CA GLY A 207 -1.03 6.09 -17.21
C GLY A 207 -1.60 6.96 -18.34
N LYS A 208 -0.77 7.88 -18.84
CA LYS A 208 -1.06 8.67 -20.04
C LYS A 208 -1.40 7.76 -21.20
N LYS A 209 -2.33 8.21 -22.08
CA LYS A 209 -2.75 7.41 -23.24
C LYS A 209 -3.17 5.98 -22.87
N ASN A 210 -3.73 5.81 -21.71
CA ASN A 210 -4.22 4.52 -21.21
C ASN A 210 -3.13 3.42 -21.03
N CYS A 211 -1.86 3.81 -20.82
CA CYS A 211 -0.73 2.85 -20.75
C CYS A 211 -0.66 2.04 -19.44
N THR A 212 -1.50 2.31 -18.43
CA THR A 212 -1.62 1.40 -17.27
C THR A 212 -2.10 0.04 -17.75
N PRO A 213 -1.39 -1.07 -17.45
CA PRO A 213 -1.77 -2.40 -17.92
C PRO A 213 -3.07 -2.86 -17.26
N GLU A 214 -3.93 -3.50 -18.04
CA GLU A 214 -5.11 -4.18 -17.54
C GLU A 214 -4.77 -5.61 -17.13
N GLY A 215 -5.56 -6.17 -16.22
CA GLY A 215 -5.40 -7.54 -15.77
C GLY A 215 -5.49 -7.72 -14.27
N GLU A 216 -5.05 -8.88 -13.82
CA GLU A 216 -4.98 -9.25 -12.41
C GLU A 216 -3.53 -9.31 -11.97
N PHE A 217 -3.24 -8.64 -10.88
CA PHE A 217 -1.91 -8.52 -10.28
C PHE A 217 -1.99 -8.82 -8.78
N LYS A 218 -0.81 -8.97 -8.15
CA LYS A 218 -0.66 -9.08 -6.69
C LYS A 218 0.37 -8.07 -6.21
N ILE A 219 0.18 -7.54 -5.02
CA ILE A 219 1.22 -6.75 -4.35
C ILE A 219 2.34 -7.70 -3.92
N THR A 220 3.56 -7.48 -4.39
CA THR A 220 4.74 -8.32 -4.09
C THR A 220 5.66 -7.70 -3.08
N ASP A 221 5.78 -6.37 -3.09
CA ASP A 221 6.68 -5.61 -2.22
C ASP A 221 6.03 -4.32 -1.74
N LYS A 222 6.51 -3.85 -0.60
CA LYS A 222 6.01 -2.64 0.06
C LYS A 222 7.17 -1.87 0.67
N LEU A 223 7.34 -0.61 0.28
CA LEU A 223 8.42 0.25 0.75
C LEU A 223 7.88 1.52 1.40
N ILE A 224 8.49 1.92 2.51
CA ILE A 224 8.30 3.22 3.15
C ILE A 224 9.40 4.14 2.67
N SER A 225 9.05 5.34 2.25
CA SER A 225 9.99 6.34 1.75
C SER A 225 10.96 5.74 0.70
N PRO A 226 10.44 5.28 -0.45
CA PRO A 226 11.23 4.55 -1.43
C PRO A 226 12.28 5.44 -2.08
N THR A 227 13.46 4.89 -2.35
CA THR A 227 14.40 5.45 -3.32
C THR A 227 13.87 5.17 -4.72
N TRP A 228 13.86 6.18 -5.60
CA TRP A 228 13.46 5.99 -6.97
C TRP A 228 14.67 5.81 -7.89
N PHE A 229 14.76 4.64 -8.49
CA PHE A 229 15.77 4.32 -9.48
C PHE A 229 15.21 4.63 -10.88
N LYS A 230 15.53 5.79 -11.40
CA LYS A 230 15.16 6.25 -12.75
C LYS A 230 16.36 6.11 -13.67
N THR A 231 16.14 5.89 -14.97
CA THR A 231 17.22 5.88 -15.97
C THR A 231 18.07 7.15 -15.85
N GLY A 232 19.35 6.96 -15.51
CA GLY A 232 20.32 8.06 -15.37
C GLY A 232 20.29 8.81 -14.03
N ALA A 233 19.41 8.42 -13.07
CA ALA A 233 19.35 9.08 -11.75
C ALA A 233 18.91 8.14 -10.62
N ILE A 234 19.49 8.34 -9.45
CA ILE A 234 19.04 7.72 -8.19
C ILE A 234 18.50 8.86 -7.31
N LEU A 235 17.20 8.84 -7.07
CA LEU A 235 16.50 9.89 -6.33
C LEU A 235 16.15 9.38 -4.92
N PRO A 236 16.84 9.87 -3.87
CA PRO A 236 16.61 9.42 -2.50
C PRO A 236 15.22 9.81 -1.97
N PRO A 237 14.78 9.21 -0.86
CA PRO A 237 13.57 9.61 -0.18
C PRO A 237 13.56 11.10 0.16
N GLY A 238 12.41 11.75 -0.03
CA GLY A 238 12.25 13.19 0.27
C GLY A 238 12.86 14.14 -0.77
N SER A 239 13.54 13.62 -1.81
CA SER A 239 13.95 14.46 -2.93
C SER A 239 12.73 15.10 -3.61
N PRO A 240 12.76 16.41 -3.94
CA PRO A 240 11.68 17.07 -4.67
C PRO A 240 11.36 16.45 -6.03
N GLU A 241 12.31 15.69 -6.60
CA GLU A 241 12.18 15.03 -7.88
C GLU A 241 11.73 13.57 -7.77
N ASN A 242 11.67 13.00 -6.54
CA ASN A 242 11.26 11.63 -6.34
C ASN A 242 9.74 11.49 -6.47
N ALA A 243 9.29 11.12 -7.65
CA ALA A 243 7.86 11.02 -7.99
C ALA A 243 7.11 9.92 -7.24
N LEU A 244 7.80 9.01 -6.52
CA LEU A 244 7.15 7.89 -5.80
C LEU A 244 6.46 8.32 -4.51
N GLY A 245 6.75 9.52 -4.01
CA GLY A 245 6.16 10.00 -2.76
C GLY A 245 6.58 9.17 -1.54
N THR A 246 5.65 8.99 -0.59
CA THR A 246 5.96 8.43 0.74
C THR A 246 5.87 6.91 0.83
N ARG A 247 5.19 6.24 -0.11
CA ARG A 247 4.97 4.78 -0.11
C ARG A 247 5.02 4.23 -1.52
N TRP A 248 5.46 2.97 -1.60
CA TRP A 248 5.44 2.13 -2.79
C TRP A 248 4.83 0.77 -2.47
N MET A 249 3.97 0.29 -3.34
CA MET A 249 3.43 -1.08 -3.34
C MET A 249 3.57 -1.64 -4.74
N GLY A 250 4.61 -2.46 -4.96
CA GLY A 250 4.93 -3.06 -6.26
C GLY A 250 4.01 -4.21 -6.61
N PHE A 251 3.79 -4.40 -7.91
CA PHE A 251 3.05 -5.55 -8.44
C PHE A 251 3.98 -6.68 -8.85
N ASP A 252 3.42 -7.88 -9.07
CA ASP A 252 4.08 -9.00 -9.72
C ASP A 252 4.39 -8.75 -11.21
N LYS A 253 4.10 -7.54 -11.70
CA LYS A 253 4.58 -7.00 -12.98
C LYS A 253 5.68 -5.98 -12.72
N PRO A 254 6.93 -6.24 -13.14
CA PRO A 254 8.06 -5.36 -12.89
C PRO A 254 7.80 -3.91 -13.31
N SER A 255 8.27 -2.96 -12.48
CA SER A 255 8.14 -1.50 -12.70
C SER A 255 6.73 -0.92 -12.59
N TYR A 256 5.72 -1.73 -12.23
CA TYR A 256 4.37 -1.25 -12.00
C TYR A 256 3.99 -1.38 -10.52
N GLY A 257 3.21 -0.43 -10.03
CA GLY A 257 2.75 -0.42 -8.65
C GLY A 257 1.83 0.75 -8.34
N ILE A 258 1.46 0.83 -7.06
CA ILE A 258 0.71 1.94 -6.46
C ILE A 258 1.69 2.73 -5.59
N HIS A 259 1.73 4.05 -5.74
CA HIS A 259 2.64 4.89 -4.97
C HIS A 259 2.06 6.28 -4.68
N GLY A 260 2.72 7.03 -3.80
CA GLY A 260 2.39 8.42 -3.52
C GLY A 260 2.70 9.36 -4.68
N THR A 261 2.70 10.66 -4.43
CA THR A 261 3.04 11.64 -5.47
C THR A 261 3.61 12.92 -4.86
N ILE A 262 4.47 13.60 -5.62
CA ILE A 262 4.87 14.99 -5.41
C ILE A 262 3.99 15.94 -6.23
N GLU A 263 3.11 15.42 -7.10
CA GLU A 263 2.22 16.17 -7.98
C GLU A 263 0.75 15.91 -7.62
N PRO A 264 0.22 16.42 -6.49
CA PRO A 264 -1.14 16.12 -6.04
C PRO A 264 -2.21 16.56 -7.04
N LYS A 265 -1.95 17.58 -7.86
CA LYS A 265 -2.86 18.06 -8.90
C LYS A 265 -3.04 17.06 -10.07
N SER A 266 -2.16 16.05 -10.18
CA SER A 266 -2.29 15.00 -11.19
C SER A 266 -3.36 13.95 -10.86
N ILE A 267 -3.83 13.90 -9.61
CA ILE A 267 -4.84 12.94 -9.16
C ILE A 267 -6.17 13.19 -9.88
N GLY A 268 -6.82 12.12 -10.30
CA GLY A 268 -8.05 12.16 -11.10
C GLY A 268 -7.80 12.21 -12.62
N THR A 269 -6.54 12.20 -13.07
CA THR A 269 -6.18 12.31 -14.49
C THR A 269 -5.30 11.14 -14.95
N GLN A 270 -5.12 11.02 -16.26
CA GLN A 270 -4.14 10.11 -16.86
C GLN A 270 -2.77 10.84 -17.01
N ALA A 271 -1.96 10.81 -15.96
CA ALA A 271 -0.74 11.63 -15.86
C ALA A 271 0.56 10.83 -15.64
N SER A 272 0.47 9.52 -15.28
CA SER A 272 1.64 8.70 -15.00
C SER A 272 2.22 8.03 -16.26
N GLU A 273 3.33 7.33 -16.07
CA GLU A 273 3.95 6.47 -17.12
C GLU A 273 3.50 5.00 -16.97
N GLY A 274 2.33 4.77 -16.32
CA GLY A 274 1.71 3.46 -16.19
C GLY A 274 1.44 3.03 -14.75
N CYS A 275 2.15 3.55 -13.75
CA CYS A 275 1.86 3.32 -12.34
C CYS A 275 0.58 4.02 -11.88
N ILE A 276 0.09 3.61 -10.73
CA ILE A 276 -1.06 4.22 -10.06
C ILE A 276 -0.56 5.21 -9.01
N ARG A 277 -0.86 6.51 -9.20
CA ARG A 277 -0.50 7.56 -8.24
C ARG A 277 -1.66 7.85 -7.29
N MET A 278 -1.36 8.02 -6.03
CA MET A 278 -2.30 8.43 -4.97
C MET A 278 -1.77 9.65 -4.23
N LEU A 279 -2.63 10.38 -3.53
CA LEU A 279 -2.17 11.35 -2.53
C LEU A 279 -1.33 10.62 -1.47
N ASN A 280 -0.31 11.28 -0.92
CA ASN A 280 0.58 10.66 0.05
C ASN A 280 -0.17 10.14 1.28
N GLU A 281 -1.10 10.90 1.81
CA GLU A 281 -1.93 10.50 2.96
C GLU A 281 -2.80 9.27 2.64
N GLU A 282 -3.36 9.21 1.42
CA GLU A 282 -4.21 8.11 0.99
C GLU A 282 -3.43 6.82 0.74
N VAL A 283 -2.23 6.92 0.13
CA VAL A 283 -1.39 5.74 -0.07
C VAL A 283 -0.83 5.21 1.25
N GLU A 284 -0.55 6.08 2.23
CA GLU A 284 -0.18 5.68 3.59
C GLU A 284 -1.30 4.94 4.31
N GLU A 285 -2.54 5.43 4.15
CA GLU A 285 -3.72 4.74 4.68
C GLU A 285 -3.86 3.36 4.04
N LEU A 286 -3.85 3.27 2.71
CA LEU A 286 -3.96 2.02 1.97
C LEU A 286 -2.82 1.05 2.32
N TYR A 287 -1.58 1.54 2.34
CA TYR A 287 -0.39 0.78 2.72
C TYR A 287 -0.53 0.13 4.09
N SER A 288 -1.08 0.86 5.05
CA SER A 288 -1.26 0.35 6.42
C SER A 288 -2.28 -0.78 6.55
N LEU A 289 -3.15 -0.96 5.56
CA LEU A 289 -4.24 -1.94 5.59
C LEU A 289 -3.90 -3.22 4.82
N VAL A 290 -3.37 -3.07 3.60
CA VAL A 290 -3.23 -4.18 2.67
C VAL A 290 -1.90 -4.91 2.84
N PRO A 291 -1.89 -6.23 3.06
CA PRO A 291 -0.68 -7.03 3.15
C PRO A 291 -0.09 -7.32 1.75
N VAL A 292 1.17 -7.78 1.73
CA VAL A 292 1.74 -8.44 0.55
C VAL A 292 0.87 -9.65 0.18
N GLY A 293 0.69 -9.89 -1.12
CA GLY A 293 -0.21 -10.92 -1.66
C GLY A 293 -1.62 -10.39 -1.95
N THR A 294 -1.97 -9.14 -1.59
CA THR A 294 -3.27 -8.55 -1.91
C THR A 294 -3.50 -8.52 -3.42
N LYS A 295 -4.65 -9.04 -3.85
CA LYS A 295 -5.07 -9.06 -5.26
C LYS A 295 -5.43 -7.65 -5.74
N VAL A 296 -4.92 -7.28 -6.93
CA VAL A 296 -5.21 -6.01 -7.61
C VAL A 296 -5.77 -6.32 -8.99
N THR A 297 -6.96 -5.85 -9.30
CA THR A 297 -7.59 -5.96 -10.61
C THR A 297 -7.64 -4.58 -11.27
N ILE A 298 -7.10 -4.44 -12.47
CA ILE A 298 -7.09 -3.18 -13.24
C ILE A 298 -7.90 -3.39 -14.50
N GLN A 299 -8.84 -2.48 -14.74
CA GLN A 299 -9.78 -2.50 -15.88
C GLN A 299 -10.14 -1.08 -16.32
N GLY A 300 -10.73 -0.94 -17.51
CA GLY A 300 -11.33 0.31 -18.02
C GLY A 300 -10.78 0.84 -19.32
#